data_aa8740a475e802d7556412b836c95711
#
_entry.id   aa8740a475e802d7556412b836c95711
#
_cell.length_a   1.000
_cell.length_b   1.000
_cell.length_c   1.000
_cell.angle_alpha   90.00
_cell.angle_beta   90.00
_cell.angle_gamma   90.00
#
_symmetry.space_group_name_H-M   'P 1'
#
loop_
_entity.id
_entity.type
_entity.pdbx_description
1 polymer ?
#
loop_
_entity_poly.entity_id
_entity_poly.type
_entity_poly.pdbx_seq_one_letter_code
_entity_poly.pdbx_strand_id
1 'polypeptide(L)'
;KVIGINSQIITQNGGNAGIGFAVPVNTAKAIVPTLIKGEKFLYPWIGISGMNLSKNHKKALELEENMDGVMIVDVMIGGPAEKSELKGYQETISDNYNSYPSGGDIILSINEIPISSMNELSSVLFENHSSGETISLSILRDLEKIKVDLELEPRPQ
;
A
#
# COMPACT_ATOMS: atom_id res chain seq x y z
N LYS A 1 -28.82 3.50 8.08
CA LYS A 1 -27.45 3.88 7.65
C LYS A 1 -26.88 2.74 6.82
N VAL A 2 -26.47 2.99 5.56
CA VAL A 2 -25.76 2.00 4.73
C VAL A 2 -24.32 1.95 5.19
N ILE A 3 -23.78 0.74 5.38
CA ILE A 3 -22.39 0.50 5.82
C ILE A 3 -21.55 -0.21 4.76
N GLY A 4 -22.22 -0.86 3.78
CA GLY A 4 -21.57 -1.57 2.68
C GLY A 4 -22.54 -2.00 1.62
N ILE A 5 -22.01 -2.44 0.48
CA ILE A 5 -22.75 -2.95 -0.68
C ILE A 5 -22.31 -4.39 -0.91
N ASN A 6 -23.24 -5.35 -0.83
CA ASN A 6 -22.94 -6.77 -1.06
C ASN A 6 -22.40 -6.97 -2.47
N SER A 7 -21.26 -7.66 -2.61
CA SER A 7 -20.57 -7.85 -3.88
C SER A 7 -20.56 -9.30 -4.34
N GLN A 8 -20.23 -10.24 -3.47
CA GLN A 8 -20.13 -11.66 -3.83
C GLN A 8 -20.24 -12.56 -2.60
N ILE A 9 -20.50 -13.84 -2.83
CA ILE A 9 -20.47 -14.89 -1.81
C ILE A 9 -19.48 -15.99 -2.22
N ILE A 10 -18.88 -16.67 -1.24
CA ILE A 10 -18.16 -17.92 -1.53
C ILE A 10 -19.18 -19.05 -1.55
N THR A 11 -19.13 -19.85 -2.62
CA THR A 11 -19.95 -21.04 -2.76
C THR A 11 -19.07 -22.27 -2.99
N GLN A 12 -19.38 -23.37 -2.28
CA GLN A 12 -18.87 -24.69 -2.64
C GLN A 12 -20.05 -25.49 -3.20
N ASN A 13 -19.88 -26.04 -4.40
CA ASN A 13 -20.91 -26.87 -5.08
C ASN A 13 -22.27 -26.18 -5.26
N GLY A 14 -22.31 -24.86 -5.49
CA GLY A 14 -23.55 -24.11 -5.68
C GLY A 14 -24.37 -23.80 -4.43
N GLY A 15 -23.91 -24.24 -3.26
CA GLY A 15 -24.52 -23.92 -1.97
C GLY A 15 -23.86 -22.70 -1.30
N ASN A 16 -24.61 -21.97 -0.45
CA ASN A 16 -24.06 -20.88 0.33
C ASN A 16 -23.15 -21.43 1.43
N ALA A 17 -21.84 -21.06 1.38
CA ALA A 17 -20.86 -21.45 2.42
C ALA A 17 -20.90 -20.56 3.66
N GLY A 18 -21.87 -19.66 3.77
CA GLY A 18 -22.02 -18.73 4.90
C GLY A 18 -21.01 -17.56 4.90
N ILE A 19 -20.25 -17.38 3.81
CA ILE A 19 -19.27 -16.29 3.68
C ILE A 19 -19.73 -15.35 2.57
N GLY A 20 -19.94 -14.08 2.90
CA GLY A 20 -20.27 -13.02 1.95
C GLY A 20 -19.29 -11.86 2.05
N PHE A 21 -19.04 -11.19 0.93
CA PHE A 21 -18.21 -10.00 0.85
C PHE A 21 -19.06 -8.78 0.53
N ALA A 22 -18.70 -7.68 1.13
CA ALA A 22 -19.32 -6.38 0.84
C ALA A 22 -18.24 -5.33 0.58
N VAL A 23 -18.48 -4.45 -0.38
CA VAL A 23 -17.68 -3.25 -0.59
C VAL A 23 -18.02 -2.25 0.52
N PRO A 24 -17.06 -1.73 1.28
CA PRO A 24 -17.30 -0.72 2.32
C PRO A 24 -17.97 0.53 1.73
N VAL A 25 -18.84 1.17 2.51
CA VAL A 25 -19.55 2.37 2.03
C VAL A 25 -18.59 3.53 1.73
N ASN A 26 -17.44 3.61 2.39
CA ASN A 26 -16.44 4.65 2.10
C ASN A 26 -15.87 4.49 0.69
N THR A 27 -15.57 3.25 0.28
CA THR A 27 -15.19 2.93 -1.10
C THR A 27 -16.26 3.36 -2.10
N ALA A 28 -17.53 3.04 -1.83
CA ALA A 28 -18.63 3.45 -2.69
C ALA A 28 -18.75 4.98 -2.80
N LYS A 29 -18.61 5.70 -1.68
CA LYS A 29 -18.63 7.17 -1.66
C LYS A 29 -17.53 7.81 -2.49
N ALA A 30 -16.33 7.21 -2.52
CA ALA A 30 -15.23 7.71 -3.32
C ALA A 30 -15.47 7.51 -4.83
N ILE A 31 -16.06 6.38 -5.22
CA ILE A 31 -16.16 5.98 -6.63
C ILE A 31 -17.47 6.48 -7.29
N VAL A 32 -18.61 6.35 -6.59
CA VAL A 32 -19.95 6.57 -7.16
C VAL A 32 -20.12 7.95 -7.81
N PRO A 33 -19.63 9.08 -7.24
CA PRO A 33 -19.76 10.39 -7.89
C PRO A 33 -19.14 10.44 -9.30
N THR A 34 -18.02 9.77 -9.50
CA THR A 34 -17.33 9.66 -10.80
C THR A 34 -18.14 8.81 -11.77
N LEU A 35 -18.65 7.67 -11.30
CA LEU A 35 -19.47 6.77 -12.13
C LEU A 35 -20.81 7.42 -12.55
N ILE A 36 -21.45 8.23 -11.70
CA ILE A 36 -22.68 8.96 -12.04
C ILE A 36 -22.45 9.92 -13.23
N LYS A 37 -21.24 10.50 -13.35
CA LYS A 37 -20.87 11.37 -14.47
C LYS A 37 -20.53 10.59 -15.74
N GLY A 38 -20.51 9.25 -15.70
CA GLY A 38 -20.08 8.40 -16.81
C GLY A 38 -18.56 8.37 -17.01
N GLU A 39 -17.80 8.84 -16.02
CA GLU A 39 -16.34 8.89 -16.04
C GLU A 39 -15.74 7.61 -15.44
N LYS A 40 -14.49 7.28 -15.83
CA LYS A 40 -13.74 6.19 -15.20
C LYS A 40 -13.10 6.70 -13.91
N PHE A 41 -13.25 5.93 -12.83
CA PHE A 41 -12.51 6.20 -11.60
C PHE A 41 -11.02 5.81 -11.79
N LEU A 42 -10.14 6.77 -11.59
CA LEU A 42 -8.70 6.58 -11.68
C LEU A 42 -8.15 6.29 -10.29
N TYR A 43 -7.78 5.03 -10.05
CA TYR A 43 -7.20 4.61 -8.79
C TYR A 43 -5.83 5.25 -8.59
N PRO A 44 -5.62 6.01 -7.49
CA PRO A 44 -4.30 6.55 -7.19
C PRO A 44 -3.31 5.42 -6.95
N TRP A 45 -2.10 5.56 -7.51
CA TRP A 45 -1.11 4.52 -7.52
C TRP A 45 0.30 5.08 -7.30
N ILE A 46 1.08 4.42 -6.43
CA ILE A 46 2.47 4.76 -6.14
C ILE A 46 3.43 4.03 -7.10
N GLY A 47 3.10 2.83 -7.53
CA GLY A 47 3.96 2.04 -8.40
C GLY A 47 4.97 1.18 -7.65
N ILE A 48 4.56 0.56 -6.55
CA ILE A 48 5.40 -0.35 -5.77
C ILE A 48 4.72 -1.69 -5.54
N SER A 49 5.52 -2.72 -5.26
CA SER A 49 5.12 -3.85 -4.44
C SER A 49 5.85 -3.79 -3.10
N GLY A 50 5.17 -4.17 -2.03
CA GLY A 50 5.72 -4.04 -0.68
C GLY A 50 5.28 -5.18 0.22
N MET A 51 5.90 -5.24 1.39
CA MET A 51 5.58 -6.20 2.42
C MET A 51 5.54 -5.57 3.80
N ASN A 52 4.73 -6.15 4.68
CA ASN A 52 4.68 -5.72 6.08
C ASN A 52 5.93 -6.19 6.83
N LEU A 53 6.42 -5.37 7.76
CA LEU A 53 7.52 -5.74 8.63
C LEU A 53 7.08 -6.78 9.67
N SER A 54 7.60 -8.01 9.57
CA SER A 54 7.42 -9.02 10.62
C SER A 54 8.41 -8.78 11.77
N LYS A 55 8.14 -9.38 12.94
CA LYS A 55 9.08 -9.31 14.09
C LYS A 55 10.48 -9.82 13.74
N ASN A 56 10.56 -10.93 13.01
CA ASN A 56 11.82 -11.50 12.59
C ASN A 56 12.55 -10.60 11.59
N HIS A 57 11.79 -9.96 10.68
CA HIS A 57 12.34 -9.02 9.71
C HIS A 57 12.91 -7.77 10.42
N LYS A 58 12.15 -7.20 11.37
CA LYS A 58 12.64 -6.08 12.20
C LYS A 58 13.96 -6.43 12.91
N LYS A 59 14.02 -7.61 13.51
CA LYS A 59 15.24 -8.09 14.18
C LYS A 59 16.43 -8.27 13.22
N ALA A 60 16.20 -8.84 12.03
CA ALA A 60 17.23 -9.04 11.03
C ALA A 60 17.80 -7.73 10.47
N LEU A 61 16.97 -6.69 10.40
CA LEU A 61 17.33 -5.34 9.94
C LEU A 61 17.75 -4.39 11.08
N GLU A 62 17.87 -4.89 12.30
CA GLU A 62 18.21 -4.09 13.50
C GLU A 62 17.25 -2.90 13.74
N LEU A 63 15.97 -3.05 13.37
CA LEU A 63 14.95 -2.04 13.56
C LEU A 63 14.31 -2.13 14.96
N GLU A 64 13.77 -1.04 15.45
CA GLU A 64 13.01 -1.01 16.70
C GLU A 64 11.80 -1.97 16.64
N GLU A 65 11.51 -2.69 17.71
CA GLU A 65 10.40 -3.66 17.76
C GLU A 65 9.02 -3.01 17.52
N ASN A 66 8.86 -1.77 17.97
CA ASN A 66 7.63 -0.96 17.83
C ASN A 66 7.54 -0.21 16.49
N MET A 67 8.54 -0.28 15.64
CA MET A 67 8.51 0.35 14.32
C MET A 67 7.59 -0.43 13.41
N ASP A 68 6.53 0.20 12.94
CA ASP A 68 5.66 -0.32 11.89
C ASP A 68 5.91 0.41 10.57
N GLY A 69 5.61 -0.25 9.46
CA GLY A 69 5.82 0.31 8.14
C GLY A 69 5.69 -0.73 7.04
N VAL A 70 5.84 -0.25 5.82
CA VAL A 70 5.81 -1.07 4.61
C VAL A 70 7.16 -1.01 3.92
N MET A 71 7.86 -2.13 3.86
CA MET A 71 9.09 -2.24 3.09
C MET A 71 8.77 -2.34 1.60
N ILE A 72 9.42 -1.52 0.80
CA ILE A 72 9.34 -1.60 -0.66
C ILE A 72 10.18 -2.79 -1.13
N VAL A 73 9.51 -3.75 -1.76
CA VAL A 73 10.14 -4.94 -2.34
C VAL A 73 10.55 -4.65 -3.78
N ASP A 74 9.66 -4.03 -4.55
CA ASP A 74 9.92 -3.74 -5.95
C ASP A 74 9.32 -2.39 -6.34
N VAL A 75 9.93 -1.73 -7.32
CA VAL A 75 9.51 -0.45 -7.88
C VAL A 75 9.19 -0.67 -9.36
N MET A 76 7.98 -0.29 -9.75
CA MET A 76 7.52 -0.46 -11.14
C MET A 76 8.17 0.55 -12.07
N ILE A 77 8.79 0.03 -13.13
CA ILE A 77 9.46 0.83 -14.16
C ILE A 77 8.49 1.81 -14.80
N GLY A 78 8.89 3.08 -14.91
CA GLY A 78 8.08 4.17 -15.43
C GLY A 78 7.03 4.70 -14.46
N GLY A 79 6.89 4.09 -13.27
CA GLY A 79 5.90 4.48 -12.26
C GLY A 79 6.32 5.67 -11.39
N PRO A 80 5.38 6.19 -10.59
CA PRO A 80 5.64 7.32 -9.69
C PRO A 80 6.79 7.09 -8.71
N ALA A 81 6.88 5.89 -8.14
CA ALA A 81 7.94 5.53 -7.20
C ALA A 81 9.34 5.60 -7.82
N GLU A 82 9.48 5.12 -9.06
CA GLU A 82 10.76 5.23 -9.78
C GLU A 82 11.13 6.69 -10.06
N LYS A 83 10.17 7.50 -10.50
CA LYS A 83 10.35 8.93 -10.77
C LYS A 83 10.74 9.73 -9.53
N SER A 84 10.32 9.27 -8.36
CA SER A 84 10.65 9.86 -7.05
C SER A 84 11.85 9.18 -6.38
N GLU A 85 12.61 8.36 -7.12
CA GLU A 85 13.82 7.69 -6.67
C GLU A 85 13.63 6.82 -5.42
N LEU A 86 12.43 6.25 -5.24
CA LEU A 86 12.18 5.24 -4.21
C LEU A 86 12.91 3.95 -4.57
N LYS A 87 13.40 3.24 -3.55
CA LYS A 87 14.22 2.03 -3.71
C LYS A 87 13.47 0.78 -3.27
N GLY A 88 13.40 -0.22 -4.14
CA GLY A 88 13.06 -1.58 -3.77
C GLY A 88 14.22 -2.27 -3.04
N TYR A 89 13.99 -3.50 -2.54
CA TYR A 89 15.06 -4.26 -1.90
C TYR A 89 16.23 -4.49 -2.87
N GLN A 90 17.45 -4.48 -2.35
CA GLN A 90 18.67 -4.63 -3.15
C GLN A 90 19.45 -5.90 -2.80
N GLU A 91 19.28 -6.39 -1.60
CA GLU A 91 20.00 -7.57 -1.08
C GLU A 91 19.11 -8.39 -0.16
N THR A 92 19.57 -9.57 0.18
CA THR A 92 18.87 -10.48 1.07
C THR A 92 19.75 -10.80 2.26
N ILE A 93 19.26 -10.52 3.46
CA ILE A 93 19.89 -10.97 4.70
C ILE A 93 19.30 -12.32 5.06
N SER A 94 20.16 -13.30 5.36
CA SER A 94 19.73 -14.65 5.73
C SER A 94 20.18 -15.00 7.14
N ASP A 95 19.27 -15.60 7.89
CA ASP A 95 19.60 -16.34 9.10
C ASP A 95 19.63 -17.85 8.81
N ASN A 96 19.81 -18.69 9.84
CA ASN A 96 19.92 -20.13 9.67
C ASN A 96 18.65 -20.80 9.09
N TYR A 97 17.52 -20.10 9.03
CA TYR A 97 16.21 -20.65 8.68
C TYR A 97 15.44 -19.84 7.64
N ASN A 98 15.74 -18.53 7.54
CA ASN A 98 14.94 -17.61 6.73
C ASN A 98 15.82 -16.60 5.99
N SER A 99 15.26 -16.04 4.92
CA SER A 99 15.86 -14.95 4.16
C SER A 99 14.92 -13.74 4.16
N TYR A 100 15.49 -12.56 4.36
CA TYR A 100 14.76 -11.30 4.49
C TYR A 100 15.26 -10.29 3.47
N PRO A 101 14.36 -9.66 2.67
CA PRO A 101 14.74 -8.53 1.83
C PRO A 101 15.33 -7.39 2.66
N SER A 102 16.34 -6.71 2.12
CA SER A 102 17.06 -5.61 2.75
C SER A 102 17.44 -4.52 1.73
N GLY A 103 17.79 -3.33 2.21
CA GLY A 103 18.21 -2.20 1.37
C GLY A 103 17.09 -1.47 0.65
N GLY A 104 15.84 -1.89 0.80
CA GLY A 104 14.67 -1.16 0.31
C GLY A 104 14.20 -0.10 1.29
N ASP A 105 13.53 0.94 0.77
CA ASP A 105 12.89 1.96 1.59
C ASP A 105 11.75 1.36 2.40
N ILE A 106 11.55 1.87 3.62
CA ILE A 106 10.41 1.51 4.46
C ILE A 106 9.51 2.72 4.57
N ILE A 107 8.28 2.64 4.04
CA ILE A 107 7.27 3.70 4.16
C ILE A 107 6.72 3.70 5.58
N LEU A 108 6.81 4.83 6.26
CA LEU A 108 6.35 5.03 7.63
C LEU A 108 5.07 5.86 7.71
N SER A 109 4.88 6.82 6.79
CA SER A 109 3.67 7.65 6.72
C SER A 109 3.43 8.25 5.35
N ILE A 110 2.18 8.64 5.08
CA ILE A 110 1.74 9.46 3.95
C ILE A 110 1.12 10.73 4.52
N ASN A 111 1.62 11.92 4.11
CA ASN A 111 1.12 13.22 4.61
C ASN A 111 0.90 13.22 6.13
N GLU A 112 1.89 12.68 6.87
CA GLU A 112 1.89 12.53 8.34
C GLU A 112 0.91 11.47 8.89
N ILE A 113 0.08 10.81 8.06
CA ILE A 113 -0.75 9.69 8.47
C ILE A 113 0.15 8.45 8.59
N PRO A 114 0.32 7.86 9.78
CA PRO A 114 1.16 6.68 9.96
C PRO A 114 0.65 5.49 9.14
N ILE A 115 1.58 4.67 8.63
CA ILE A 115 1.29 3.47 7.86
C ILE A 115 1.95 2.27 8.53
N SER A 116 1.14 1.29 8.93
CA SER A 116 1.62 0.07 9.59
C SER A 116 1.59 -1.17 8.69
N SER A 117 0.88 -1.12 7.56
CA SER A 117 0.70 -2.26 6.67
C SER A 117 0.37 -1.85 5.24
N MET A 118 0.58 -2.79 4.29
CA MET A 118 0.17 -2.62 2.88
C MET A 118 -1.33 -2.36 2.72
N ASN A 119 -2.16 -2.98 3.56
CA ASN A 119 -3.60 -2.74 3.53
C ASN A 119 -3.93 -1.30 3.94
N GLU A 120 -3.29 -0.80 4.99
CA GLU A 120 -3.47 0.59 5.44
C GLU A 120 -2.94 1.58 4.42
N LEU A 121 -1.74 1.32 3.84
CA LEU A 121 -1.20 2.11 2.72
C LEU A 121 -2.23 2.24 1.59
N SER A 122 -2.79 1.11 1.16
CA SER A 122 -3.79 1.09 0.09
C SER A 122 -5.07 1.82 0.47
N SER A 123 -5.54 1.67 1.72
CA SER A 123 -6.75 2.35 2.20
C SER A 123 -6.56 3.86 2.28
N VAL A 124 -5.44 4.33 2.85
CA VAL A 124 -5.13 5.76 2.95
C VAL A 124 -5.03 6.41 1.57
N LEU A 125 -4.34 5.76 0.63
CA LEU A 125 -4.26 6.24 -0.76
C LEU A 125 -5.65 6.35 -1.39
N PHE A 126 -6.44 5.29 -1.28
CA PHE A 126 -7.75 5.22 -1.92
C PHE A 126 -8.79 6.19 -1.31
N GLU A 127 -8.79 6.33 0.03
CA GLU A 127 -9.80 7.10 0.73
C GLU A 127 -9.49 8.60 0.78
N ASN A 128 -8.21 8.99 0.77
CA ASN A 128 -7.78 10.36 1.06
C ASN A 128 -7.13 11.08 -0.13
N HIS A 129 -6.77 10.34 -1.19
CA HIS A 129 -5.99 10.91 -2.29
C HIS A 129 -6.56 10.61 -3.66
N SER A 130 -6.18 11.41 -4.63
CA SER A 130 -6.59 11.29 -6.03
C SER A 130 -5.37 11.13 -6.94
N SER A 131 -5.55 10.51 -8.11
CA SER A 131 -4.53 10.50 -9.14
C SER A 131 -4.21 11.93 -9.61
N GLY A 132 -2.93 12.25 -9.78
CA GLY A 132 -2.41 13.59 -10.09
C GLY A 132 -2.10 14.43 -8.84
N GLU A 133 -2.38 13.93 -7.64
CA GLU A 133 -2.05 14.61 -6.38
C GLU A 133 -0.60 14.30 -5.98
N THR A 134 0.12 15.32 -5.49
CA THR A 134 1.43 15.13 -4.87
C THR A 134 1.26 14.82 -3.39
N ILE A 135 1.83 13.70 -2.94
CA ILE A 135 1.88 13.28 -1.54
C ILE A 135 3.31 13.34 -1.01
N SER A 136 3.46 13.54 0.29
CA SER A 136 4.75 13.46 0.97
C SER A 136 4.85 12.16 1.75
N LEU A 137 5.80 11.30 1.37
CA LEU A 137 6.11 10.06 2.06
C LEU A 137 7.20 10.29 3.08
N SER A 138 7.00 9.89 4.34
CA SER A 138 8.09 9.70 5.27
C SER A 138 8.58 8.28 5.16
N ILE A 139 9.84 8.11 4.81
CA ILE A 139 10.46 6.79 4.65
C ILE A 139 11.68 6.64 5.54
N LEU A 140 12.04 5.40 5.84
CA LEU A 140 13.34 5.03 6.41
C LEU A 140 14.20 4.46 5.29
N ARG A 141 15.35 5.08 5.06
CA ARG A 141 16.39 4.66 4.13
C ARG A 141 17.72 4.65 4.87
N ASP A 142 18.45 3.55 4.84
CA ASP A 142 19.76 3.41 5.51
C ASP A 142 19.72 3.86 7.00
N LEU A 143 18.64 3.51 7.71
CA LEU A 143 18.31 3.89 9.09
C LEU A 143 18.07 5.39 9.31
N GLU A 144 18.02 6.19 8.26
CA GLU A 144 17.69 7.61 8.33
C GLU A 144 16.25 7.87 7.86
N LYS A 145 15.52 8.72 8.60
CA LYS A 145 14.17 9.15 8.18
C LYS A 145 14.29 10.34 7.23
N ILE A 146 13.79 10.17 6.02
CA ILE A 146 13.75 11.21 4.99
C ILE A 146 12.32 11.40 4.48
N LYS A 147 12.05 12.57 3.90
CA LYS A 147 10.79 12.86 3.20
C LYS A 147 11.03 12.81 1.70
N VAL A 148 10.10 12.18 0.98
CA VAL A 148 10.10 12.07 -0.48
C VAL A 148 8.73 12.51 -0.98
N ASP A 149 8.69 13.50 -1.85
CA ASP A 149 7.45 13.91 -2.51
C ASP A 149 7.25 13.07 -3.77
N LEU A 150 6.01 12.63 -3.99
CA LEU A 150 5.62 11.75 -5.06
C LEU A 150 4.29 12.18 -5.66
N GLU A 151 4.23 12.36 -6.97
CA GLU A 151 2.98 12.59 -7.69
C GLU A 151 2.30 11.25 -8.01
N LEU A 152 1.07 11.07 -7.53
CA LEU A 152 0.28 9.87 -7.76
C LEU A 152 -0.18 9.80 -9.22
N GLU A 153 -0.04 8.64 -9.83
CA GLU A 153 -0.54 8.39 -11.18
C GLU A 153 -1.75 7.44 -11.17
N PRO A 154 -2.50 7.38 -12.28
CA PRO A 154 -3.53 6.36 -12.45
C PRO A 154 -2.87 4.97 -12.48
N ARG A 155 -3.44 4.01 -11.75
CA ARG A 155 -2.99 2.63 -11.82
C ARG A 155 -3.14 2.12 -13.27
N PRO A 156 -2.09 1.55 -13.89
CA PRO A 156 -2.16 0.90 -15.19
C PRO A 156 -3.23 -0.19 -15.22
N GLN A 157 -3.96 -0.31 -16.34
CA GLN A 157 -5.00 -1.33 -16.56
C GLN A 157 -4.41 -2.60 -17.16
#